data_980bba6973f3dcdc430965a4220752d7
#
_entry.id   980bba6973f3dcdc430965a4220752d7
#
_cell.length_a   1.000
_cell.length_b   1.000
_cell.length_c   1.000
_cell.angle_alpha   90.00
_cell.angle_beta   90.00
_cell.angle_gamma   90.00
#
_symmetry.space_group_name_H-M   'P 1'
#
loop_
_entity.id
_entity.type
_entity.pdbx_description
1 polymer ?
#
loop_
_entity_poly.entity_id
_entity_poly.type
_entity_poly.pdbx_seq_one_letter_code
_entity_poly.pdbx_strand_id
1 'polypeptide(L)'
;MSVRSFVIALLGFMAVALPGFGQPADALNERQRTVLNGLARDRYTGRWIELNTNQLTAMHRRAETYLTDLRKYHRVGGLIVSTRFANTNRTAVTRYEATSDSAAWTAVSLAAYTFRYVVTRDTEMFKDLRASLDGIDRLLKVSGKPGYLARFSARADDPAYRPVYAIWGGADSVRSGFGKLAFSGSGDYGNEAWLGGPSRDHYAAVNYGLMTTYQLVRDQTIRSQISNTVTLMLNRLEMDGWRIDDGQGNRTYVTPLLRAALLRSGATINPARFRKEFELRAAEYLKLPPPSVLQYSDYAPNIFNMASLNVLCRLEINEPSRKLLFQERLTETMRQAESHLNPFLAGCYLEGFEKIPSSSALLVTFQGVLYEFPDPPRWATPVDQSTNRELNFLDANGQRWSKFTLQLPERPPAAFQWGASPHQLAGGEGALVSHPGVDYLVGFWIGRDTSLIPSEDYVAVMPERRRTTVVSTNTPAVTNRPARKAAP
;
A
#
# COMPACT_ATOMS: atom_id res chain seq x y z
N MET A 1 17.51 9.07 33.19
CA MET A 1 17.24 9.33 31.78
C MET A 1 16.84 8.01 31.13
N SER A 2 15.64 7.92 30.57
CA SER A 2 15.17 6.64 29.99
C SER A 2 15.86 6.37 28.65
N VAL A 3 16.04 5.10 28.29
CA VAL A 3 16.60 4.67 27.01
C VAL A 3 15.85 5.32 25.81
N ARG A 4 14.55 5.62 25.98
CA ARG A 4 13.75 6.36 24.99
C ARG A 4 14.27 7.78 24.71
N SER A 5 14.67 8.51 25.73
CA SER A 5 15.21 9.87 25.56
C SER A 5 16.57 9.87 24.85
N PHE A 6 17.36 8.82 25.06
CA PHE A 6 18.65 8.67 24.39
C PHE A 6 18.50 8.32 22.90
N VAL A 7 17.56 7.46 22.56
CA VAL A 7 17.28 7.07 21.16
C VAL A 7 16.71 8.24 20.37
N ILE A 8 15.79 9.03 20.96
CA ILE A 8 15.22 10.22 20.32
C ILE A 8 16.31 11.28 20.11
N ALA A 9 17.19 11.47 21.11
CA ALA A 9 18.30 12.40 20.98
C ALA A 9 19.33 11.94 19.93
N LEU A 10 19.57 10.64 19.80
CA LEU A 10 20.49 10.10 18.79
C LEU A 10 19.93 10.20 17.37
N LEU A 11 18.63 9.94 17.19
CA LEU A 11 17.94 10.11 15.89
C LEU A 11 17.81 11.60 15.53
N GLY A 12 17.56 12.48 16.49
CA GLY A 12 17.58 13.93 16.29
C GLY A 12 18.98 14.45 15.92
N PHE A 13 20.03 13.93 16.57
CA PHE A 13 21.41 14.33 16.27
C PHE A 13 21.89 13.79 14.92
N MET A 14 21.44 12.59 14.50
CA MET A 14 21.70 12.05 13.16
C MET A 14 20.99 12.85 12.05
N ALA A 15 19.78 13.37 12.32
CA ALA A 15 19.08 14.21 11.35
C ALA A 15 19.73 15.60 11.15
N VAL A 16 20.41 16.12 12.17
CA VAL A 16 21.12 17.41 12.11
C VAL A 16 22.57 17.25 11.58
N ALA A 17 23.16 16.06 11.71
CA ALA A 17 24.55 15.80 11.35
C ALA A 17 24.74 15.18 9.97
N LEU A 18 23.68 15.04 9.16
CA LEU A 18 23.81 14.58 7.78
C LEU A 18 24.13 15.78 6.86
N PRO A 19 25.40 16.01 6.50
CA PRO A 19 25.70 16.97 5.47
C PRO A 19 25.22 16.40 4.13
N GLY A 20 24.29 17.08 3.50
CA GLY A 20 24.01 16.95 2.08
C GLY A 20 23.43 15.60 1.66
N PHE A 21 22.19 15.62 1.26
CA PHE A 21 21.53 14.60 0.44
C PHE A 21 22.49 14.07 -0.63
N GLY A 22 22.80 12.78 -0.60
CA GLY A 22 23.48 12.11 -1.70
C GLY A 22 24.73 11.31 -1.39
N GLN A 23 24.95 10.88 -0.14
CA GLN A 23 26.02 9.91 0.15
C GLN A 23 25.49 8.48 -0.06
N PRO A 24 26.25 7.61 -0.76
CA PRO A 24 25.89 6.18 -0.91
C PRO A 24 25.77 5.50 0.45
N ALA A 25 25.03 4.38 0.52
CA ALA A 25 24.88 3.56 1.74
C ALA A 25 26.23 3.18 2.38
N ASP A 26 27.31 3.16 1.59
CA ASP A 26 28.68 2.92 2.05
C ASP A 26 29.30 4.07 2.88
N ALA A 27 28.64 5.22 2.92
CA ALA A 27 29.14 6.39 3.66
C ALA A 27 28.72 6.42 5.14
N LEU A 28 27.87 5.52 5.59
CA LEU A 28 27.59 5.35 7.01
C LEU A 28 28.84 4.84 7.72
N ASN A 29 29.29 5.53 8.78
CA ASN A 29 30.39 5.03 9.59
C ASN A 29 29.97 3.76 10.35
N GLU A 30 30.93 2.94 10.75
CA GLU A 30 30.71 1.65 11.40
C GLU A 30 29.82 1.75 12.65
N ARG A 31 29.95 2.83 13.41
CA ARG A 31 29.11 3.09 14.59
C ARG A 31 27.67 3.37 14.22
N GLN A 32 27.41 4.11 13.15
CA GLN A 32 26.06 4.35 12.63
C GLN A 32 25.44 3.09 12.08
N ARG A 33 26.20 2.26 11.37
CA ARG A 33 25.78 0.93 10.90
C ARG A 33 25.43 0.02 12.09
N THR A 34 26.26 0.00 13.13
CA THR A 34 26.03 -0.81 14.34
C THR A 34 24.77 -0.40 15.07
N VAL A 35 24.50 0.92 15.21
CA VAL A 35 23.28 1.42 15.86
C VAL A 35 22.03 1.09 15.04
N LEU A 36 22.08 1.31 13.74
CA LEU A 36 20.94 1.01 12.86
C LEU A 36 20.69 -0.50 12.74
N ASN A 37 21.77 -1.30 12.71
CA ASN A 37 21.68 -2.75 12.78
C ASN A 37 21.12 -3.22 14.11
N GLY A 38 21.46 -2.57 15.23
CA GLY A 38 20.89 -2.83 16.53
C GLY A 38 19.39 -2.55 16.58
N LEU A 39 18.96 -1.39 16.06
CA LEU A 39 17.55 -1.01 16.02
C LEU A 39 16.71 -1.93 15.08
N ALA A 40 17.25 -2.28 13.92
CA ALA A 40 16.64 -3.26 13.04
C ALA A 40 16.61 -4.66 13.68
N ARG A 41 17.69 -5.02 14.39
CA ARG A 41 17.84 -6.28 15.11
C ARG A 41 16.82 -6.46 16.22
N ASP A 42 16.56 -5.42 17.01
CA ASP A 42 15.59 -5.47 18.10
C ASP A 42 14.14 -5.62 17.60
N ARG A 43 13.88 -5.21 16.36
CA ARG A 43 12.55 -5.30 15.75
C ARG A 43 12.36 -6.54 14.89
N TYR A 44 13.44 -7.07 14.30
CA TYR A 44 13.45 -8.25 13.42
C TYR A 44 14.14 -9.46 14.08
N THR A 45 14.01 -9.64 15.38
CA THR A 45 14.62 -10.77 16.12
C THR A 45 16.11 -11.01 15.83
N GLY A 46 16.86 -9.94 15.60
CA GLY A 46 18.31 -9.99 15.47
C GLY A 46 18.84 -10.43 14.12
N ARG A 47 18.04 -10.45 13.07
CA ARG A 47 18.50 -10.77 11.71
C ARG A 47 18.53 -9.53 10.84
N TRP A 48 19.66 -8.84 10.78
CA TRP A 48 20.02 -8.07 9.61
C TRP A 48 20.31 -9.07 8.49
N ILE A 49 19.57 -9.00 7.41
CA ILE A 49 19.79 -9.88 6.26
C ILE A 49 20.22 -9.00 5.09
N GLU A 50 21.50 -9.01 4.80
CA GLU A 50 21.94 -8.76 3.43
C GLU A 50 21.57 -10.01 2.63
N LEU A 51 20.58 -9.93 1.76
CA LEU A 51 20.11 -11.08 1.00
C LEU A 51 21.20 -11.57 0.06
N ASN A 52 21.41 -12.87 0.05
CA ASN A 52 22.30 -13.52 -0.91
C ASN A 52 21.62 -13.69 -2.28
N THR A 53 22.38 -14.09 -3.29
CA THR A 53 21.91 -14.30 -4.66
C THR A 53 20.66 -15.19 -4.73
N ASN A 54 20.66 -16.33 -4.01
CA ASN A 54 19.55 -17.28 -4.06
C ASN A 54 18.25 -16.67 -3.47
N GLN A 55 18.38 -15.89 -2.42
CA GLN A 55 17.25 -15.19 -1.78
C GLN A 55 16.69 -14.10 -2.70
N LEU A 56 17.54 -13.31 -3.33
CA LEU A 56 17.13 -12.30 -4.30
C LEU A 56 16.46 -12.94 -5.52
N THR A 57 17.01 -14.02 -6.06
CA THR A 57 16.39 -14.80 -7.15
C THR A 57 15.04 -15.37 -6.74
N ALA A 58 14.89 -15.85 -5.50
CA ALA A 58 13.60 -16.30 -4.99
C ALA A 58 12.55 -15.17 -4.95
N MET A 59 12.96 -13.94 -4.58
CA MET A 59 12.07 -12.77 -4.60
C MET A 59 11.60 -12.43 -6.03
N HIS A 60 12.49 -12.45 -7.01
CA HIS A 60 12.15 -12.23 -8.42
C HIS A 60 11.14 -13.27 -8.92
N ARG A 61 11.44 -14.56 -8.68
CA ARG A 61 10.52 -15.66 -9.04
C ARG A 61 9.15 -15.50 -8.38
N ARG A 62 9.12 -15.08 -7.11
CA ARG A 62 7.86 -14.82 -6.38
C ARG A 62 7.05 -13.72 -7.05
N ALA A 63 7.67 -12.64 -7.52
CA ALA A 63 6.99 -11.57 -8.23
C ALA A 63 6.31 -12.07 -9.51
N GLU A 64 7.00 -12.90 -10.31
CA GLU A 64 6.43 -13.50 -11.52
C GLU A 64 5.28 -14.47 -11.20
N THR A 65 5.43 -15.25 -10.14
CA THR A 65 4.39 -16.19 -9.70
C THR A 65 3.15 -15.44 -9.20
N TYR A 66 3.32 -14.37 -8.43
CA TYR A 66 2.19 -13.51 -8.01
C TYR A 66 1.48 -12.86 -9.18
N LEU A 67 2.21 -12.35 -10.17
CA LEU A 67 1.60 -11.77 -11.36
C LEU A 67 0.76 -12.79 -12.14
N THR A 68 1.28 -14.01 -12.27
CA THR A 68 0.58 -15.13 -12.93
C THR A 68 -0.68 -15.51 -12.15
N ASP A 69 -0.57 -15.62 -10.83
CA ASP A 69 -1.67 -15.96 -9.92
C ASP A 69 -2.77 -14.89 -9.95
N LEU A 70 -2.38 -13.62 -9.90
CA LEU A 70 -3.27 -12.48 -9.96
C LEU A 70 -4.06 -12.46 -11.27
N ARG A 71 -3.41 -12.62 -12.40
CA ARG A 71 -4.05 -12.67 -13.73
C ARG A 71 -5.08 -13.79 -13.83
N LYS A 72 -4.76 -14.95 -13.25
CA LYS A 72 -5.57 -16.17 -13.39
C LYS A 72 -6.78 -16.18 -12.46
N TYR A 73 -6.62 -15.70 -11.24
CA TYR A 73 -7.61 -15.96 -10.18
C TYR A 73 -8.19 -14.71 -9.51
N HIS A 74 -7.54 -13.58 -9.63
CA HIS A 74 -7.85 -12.39 -8.82
C HIS A 74 -8.26 -11.17 -9.64
N ARG A 75 -8.44 -11.33 -10.97
CA ARG A 75 -8.82 -10.25 -11.87
C ARG A 75 -10.19 -10.50 -12.50
N VAL A 76 -11.14 -9.63 -12.22
CA VAL A 76 -12.52 -9.69 -12.71
C VAL A 76 -12.81 -8.43 -13.52
N GLY A 77 -12.90 -8.55 -14.84
CA GLY A 77 -13.12 -7.40 -15.72
C GLY A 77 -12.13 -6.27 -15.53
N GLY A 78 -10.85 -6.58 -15.24
CA GLY A 78 -9.81 -5.60 -14.96
C GLY A 78 -9.69 -5.16 -13.50
N LEU A 79 -10.66 -5.49 -12.66
CA LEU A 79 -10.69 -5.17 -11.24
C LEU A 79 -10.04 -6.26 -10.40
N ILE A 80 -9.39 -5.88 -9.31
CA ILE A 80 -8.68 -6.81 -8.41
C ILE A 80 -9.52 -7.16 -7.21
N VAL A 81 -9.58 -8.45 -6.89
CA VAL A 81 -10.34 -9.02 -5.78
C VAL A 81 -9.55 -10.11 -5.05
N SER A 82 -9.89 -10.38 -3.80
CA SER A 82 -9.59 -11.67 -3.17
C SER A 82 -10.59 -12.70 -3.65
N THR A 83 -10.21 -13.98 -3.62
CA THR A 83 -11.03 -15.03 -4.22
C THR A 83 -11.18 -16.20 -3.26
N ARG A 84 -12.44 -16.61 -3.03
CA ARG A 84 -12.75 -17.84 -2.27
C ARG A 84 -12.87 -19.00 -3.24
N PHE A 85 -12.22 -20.11 -2.91
CA PHE A 85 -12.23 -21.33 -3.69
C PHE A 85 -13.05 -22.44 -3.03
N ALA A 86 -13.45 -23.43 -3.82
CA ALA A 86 -14.11 -24.63 -3.32
C ALA A 86 -13.16 -25.52 -2.49
N ASN A 87 -11.86 -25.48 -2.79
CA ASN A 87 -10.82 -26.25 -2.13
C ASN A 87 -9.45 -25.60 -2.30
N THR A 88 -8.44 -26.15 -1.61
CA THR A 88 -7.05 -25.67 -1.66
C THR A 88 -6.36 -25.88 -3.01
N ASN A 89 -6.87 -26.81 -3.86
CA ASN A 89 -6.38 -27.01 -5.22
C ASN A 89 -6.93 -25.97 -6.21
N ARG A 90 -7.78 -25.05 -5.75
CA ARG A 90 -8.36 -23.93 -6.52
C ARG A 90 -9.10 -24.36 -7.78
N THR A 91 -9.84 -25.48 -7.70
CA THR A 91 -10.56 -26.07 -8.85
C THR A 91 -11.74 -25.22 -9.32
N ALA A 92 -12.37 -24.47 -8.43
CA ALA A 92 -13.47 -23.56 -8.75
C ALA A 92 -13.48 -22.36 -7.83
N VAL A 93 -13.76 -21.19 -8.40
CA VAL A 93 -14.07 -19.95 -7.67
C VAL A 93 -15.52 -20.02 -7.19
N THR A 94 -15.75 -19.81 -5.91
CA THR A 94 -17.09 -19.83 -5.31
C THR A 94 -17.61 -18.45 -4.95
N ARG A 95 -16.71 -17.50 -4.63
CA ARG A 95 -17.08 -16.12 -4.30
C ARG A 95 -15.91 -15.16 -4.42
N TYR A 96 -16.18 -13.93 -4.85
CA TYR A 96 -15.24 -12.83 -4.72
C TYR A 96 -15.30 -12.21 -3.32
N GLU A 97 -14.14 -11.95 -2.76
CA GLU A 97 -13.97 -11.36 -1.43
C GLU A 97 -13.22 -10.02 -1.53
N ALA A 98 -13.20 -9.23 -0.45
CA ALA A 98 -12.59 -7.90 -0.39
C ALA A 98 -13.03 -6.95 -1.52
N THR A 99 -14.23 -7.18 -2.08
CA THR A 99 -14.78 -6.37 -3.17
C THR A 99 -15.03 -4.92 -2.76
N SER A 100 -15.21 -4.67 -1.47
CA SER A 100 -15.36 -3.31 -0.92
C SER A 100 -14.18 -2.39 -1.17
N ASP A 101 -12.99 -2.93 -1.42
CA ASP A 101 -11.77 -2.16 -1.60
C ASP A 101 -11.10 -2.40 -2.96
N SER A 102 -11.82 -3.08 -3.87
CA SER A 102 -11.33 -3.47 -5.19
C SER A 102 -10.87 -2.28 -6.03
N ALA A 103 -11.56 -1.13 -5.99
CA ALA A 103 -11.14 0.09 -6.67
C ALA A 103 -9.73 0.52 -6.24
N ALA A 104 -9.45 0.48 -4.92
CA ALA A 104 -8.14 0.84 -4.38
C ALA A 104 -7.06 -0.16 -4.81
N TRP A 105 -7.33 -1.46 -4.67
CA TRP A 105 -6.35 -2.49 -5.02
C TRP A 105 -6.08 -2.56 -6.53
N THR A 106 -7.08 -2.27 -7.35
CA THR A 106 -6.91 -2.13 -8.81
C THR A 106 -5.98 -0.97 -9.14
N ALA A 107 -6.15 0.17 -8.49
CA ALA A 107 -5.29 1.34 -8.71
C ALA A 107 -3.84 1.12 -8.20
N VAL A 108 -3.67 0.43 -7.08
CA VAL A 108 -2.33 0.05 -6.59
C VAL A 108 -1.67 -0.97 -7.54
N SER A 109 -2.44 -1.92 -8.09
CA SER A 109 -1.91 -2.86 -9.09
C SER A 109 -1.50 -2.15 -10.38
N LEU A 110 -2.25 -1.12 -10.81
CA LEU A 110 -1.89 -0.27 -11.94
C LEU A 110 -0.53 0.40 -11.73
N ALA A 111 -0.26 0.91 -10.52
CA ALA A 111 1.06 1.45 -10.17
C ALA A 111 2.15 0.36 -10.20
N ALA A 112 1.89 -0.84 -9.67
CA ALA A 112 2.83 -1.96 -9.70
C ALA A 112 3.18 -2.38 -11.13
N TYR A 113 2.21 -2.48 -12.04
CA TYR A 113 2.43 -2.75 -13.46
C TYR A 113 3.23 -1.64 -14.15
N THR A 114 2.99 -0.40 -13.76
CA THR A 114 3.74 0.76 -14.26
C THR A 114 5.21 0.68 -13.87
N PHE A 115 5.53 0.44 -12.61
CA PHE A 115 6.91 0.27 -12.14
C PHE A 115 7.58 -0.93 -12.81
N ARG A 116 6.88 -2.06 -12.95
CA ARG A 116 7.41 -3.19 -13.72
C ARG A 116 7.76 -2.79 -15.14
N TYR A 117 6.86 -2.13 -15.85
CA TYR A 117 7.12 -1.65 -17.22
C TYR A 117 8.34 -0.72 -17.27
N VAL A 118 8.46 0.20 -16.33
CA VAL A 118 9.60 1.14 -16.30
C VAL A 118 10.93 0.38 -16.15
N VAL A 119 10.96 -0.62 -15.28
CA VAL A 119 12.16 -1.40 -14.96
C VAL A 119 12.51 -2.40 -16.07
N THR A 120 11.52 -3.12 -16.61
CA THR A 120 11.75 -4.24 -17.53
C THR A 120 11.59 -3.87 -19.01
N ARG A 121 10.88 -2.78 -19.30
CA ARG A 121 10.43 -2.41 -20.67
C ARG A 121 9.57 -3.47 -21.34
N ASP A 122 8.99 -4.38 -20.55
CA ASP A 122 8.09 -5.42 -21.02
C ASP A 122 6.76 -4.83 -21.50
N THR A 123 6.55 -4.80 -22.82
CA THR A 123 5.33 -4.23 -23.44
C THR A 123 4.09 -5.09 -23.22
N GLU A 124 4.23 -6.36 -22.82
CA GLU A 124 3.09 -7.19 -22.42
C GLU A 124 2.34 -6.59 -21.23
N MET A 125 3.03 -5.79 -20.41
CA MET A 125 2.42 -5.06 -19.30
C MET A 125 1.34 -4.06 -19.76
N PHE A 126 1.36 -3.59 -21.01
CA PHE A 126 0.30 -2.71 -21.52
C PHE A 126 -1.09 -3.38 -21.51
N LYS A 127 -1.15 -4.69 -21.62
CA LYS A 127 -2.42 -5.43 -21.50
C LYS A 127 -3.00 -5.31 -20.08
N ASP A 128 -2.14 -5.43 -19.07
CA ASP A 128 -2.56 -5.33 -17.67
C ASP A 128 -2.88 -3.88 -17.28
N LEU A 129 -2.06 -2.93 -17.76
CA LEU A 129 -2.31 -1.49 -17.58
C LEU A 129 -3.67 -1.10 -18.15
N ARG A 130 -3.96 -1.46 -19.41
CA ARG A 130 -5.25 -1.17 -20.07
C ARG A 130 -6.40 -1.85 -19.34
N ALA A 131 -6.28 -3.13 -19.00
CA ALA A 131 -7.33 -3.84 -18.27
C ALA A 131 -7.70 -3.15 -16.95
N SER A 132 -6.70 -2.68 -16.20
CA SER A 132 -6.94 -1.94 -14.95
C SER A 132 -7.53 -0.56 -15.20
N LEU A 133 -7.08 0.16 -16.23
CA LEU A 133 -7.64 1.46 -16.62
C LEU A 133 -9.10 1.34 -17.07
N ASP A 134 -9.43 0.32 -17.87
CA ASP A 134 -10.80 0.04 -18.30
C ASP A 134 -11.69 -0.33 -17.12
N GLY A 135 -11.15 -1.10 -16.16
CA GLY A 135 -11.84 -1.40 -14.91
C GLY A 135 -12.16 -0.13 -14.10
N ILE A 136 -11.18 0.76 -13.93
CA ILE A 136 -11.36 2.04 -13.20
C ILE A 136 -12.34 2.95 -13.94
N ASP A 137 -12.22 3.06 -15.27
CA ASP A 137 -13.13 3.85 -16.09
C ASP A 137 -14.59 3.36 -15.98
N ARG A 138 -14.79 2.04 -15.98
CA ARG A 138 -16.08 1.41 -15.71
C ARG A 138 -16.63 1.78 -14.34
N LEU A 139 -15.80 1.74 -13.28
CA LEU A 139 -16.23 2.12 -11.93
C LEU A 139 -16.71 3.58 -11.83
N LEU A 140 -16.20 4.47 -12.69
CA LEU A 140 -16.62 5.88 -12.75
C LEU A 140 -17.90 6.11 -13.60
N LYS A 141 -18.42 5.07 -14.27
CA LYS A 141 -19.56 5.16 -15.17
C LYS A 141 -20.73 4.25 -14.81
N VAL A 142 -20.47 3.10 -14.22
CA VAL A 142 -21.45 2.02 -13.97
C VAL A 142 -22.68 2.48 -13.18
N SER A 143 -22.54 3.49 -12.35
CA SER A 143 -23.63 4.04 -11.54
C SER A 143 -24.66 4.88 -12.31
N GLY A 144 -24.39 5.23 -13.58
CA GLY A 144 -25.17 6.22 -14.31
C GLY A 144 -24.94 7.66 -13.85
N LYS A 145 -24.04 7.89 -12.88
CA LYS A 145 -23.58 9.20 -12.42
C LYS A 145 -22.11 9.36 -12.83
N PRO A 146 -21.79 9.88 -14.02
CA PRO A 146 -20.42 9.94 -14.53
C PRO A 146 -19.47 10.61 -13.53
N GLY A 147 -18.35 9.94 -13.24
CA GLY A 147 -17.34 10.38 -12.28
C GLY A 147 -17.60 9.97 -10.83
N TYR A 148 -18.74 9.40 -10.49
CA TYR A 148 -18.96 8.75 -9.20
C TYR A 148 -18.21 7.42 -9.17
N LEU A 149 -17.30 7.27 -8.25
CA LEU A 149 -16.45 6.08 -8.14
C LEU A 149 -17.19 4.95 -7.42
N ALA A 150 -17.55 3.88 -8.11
CA ALA A 150 -18.01 2.65 -7.47
C ALA A 150 -16.81 1.91 -6.83
N ARG A 151 -17.08 1.08 -5.81
CA ARG A 151 -16.04 0.27 -5.16
C ARG A 151 -15.65 -0.95 -5.99
N PHE A 152 -16.65 -1.59 -6.61
CA PHE A 152 -16.52 -2.79 -7.44
C PHE A 152 -17.70 -2.89 -8.40
N SER A 153 -17.51 -3.54 -9.54
CA SER A 153 -18.61 -4.00 -10.38
C SER A 153 -18.27 -5.33 -11.06
N ALA A 154 -19.29 -6.14 -11.27
CA ALA A 154 -19.23 -7.35 -12.08
C ALA A 154 -20.60 -7.63 -12.66
N ARG A 155 -20.68 -8.58 -13.60
CA ARG A 155 -21.96 -9.02 -14.17
C ARG A 155 -22.88 -9.49 -13.05
N ALA A 156 -24.13 -9.09 -13.08
CA ALA A 156 -25.12 -9.46 -12.06
C ALA A 156 -25.43 -10.97 -12.04
N ASP A 157 -25.19 -11.67 -13.16
CA ASP A 157 -25.34 -13.10 -13.30
C ASP A 157 -24.06 -13.92 -12.96
N ASP A 158 -22.94 -13.26 -12.62
CA ASP A 158 -21.70 -13.95 -12.28
C ASP A 158 -21.90 -14.81 -11.00
N PRO A 159 -21.70 -16.13 -11.09
CA PRO A 159 -21.96 -17.03 -9.96
C PRO A 159 -21.09 -16.72 -8.73
N ALA A 160 -19.89 -16.16 -8.91
CA ALA A 160 -18.99 -15.81 -7.82
C ALA A 160 -19.31 -14.43 -7.21
N TYR A 161 -20.03 -13.57 -7.94
CA TYR A 161 -20.45 -12.25 -7.44
C TYR A 161 -21.87 -12.23 -6.89
N ARG A 162 -22.76 -13.07 -7.40
CA ARG A 162 -24.16 -13.11 -6.94
C ARG A 162 -24.33 -13.18 -5.42
N PRO A 163 -23.57 -14.03 -4.65
CA PRO A 163 -23.67 -14.03 -3.19
C PRO A 163 -23.30 -12.69 -2.56
N VAL A 164 -22.29 -12.01 -3.08
CA VAL A 164 -21.85 -10.68 -2.58
C VAL A 164 -22.95 -9.65 -2.87
N TYR A 165 -23.49 -9.64 -4.08
CA TYR A 165 -24.59 -8.76 -4.47
C TYR A 165 -25.83 -8.96 -3.60
N ALA A 166 -26.22 -10.22 -3.33
CA ALA A 166 -27.34 -10.55 -2.47
C ALA A 166 -27.15 -10.07 -1.02
N ILE A 167 -25.93 -10.17 -0.50
CA ILE A 167 -25.60 -9.67 0.85
C ILE A 167 -25.71 -8.14 0.92
N TRP A 168 -25.31 -7.42 -0.11
CA TRP A 168 -25.25 -5.95 -0.12
C TRP A 168 -26.46 -5.29 -0.78
N GLY A 169 -27.23 -6.02 -1.59
CA GLY A 169 -28.34 -5.50 -2.41
C GLY A 169 -29.74 -5.80 -1.90
N GLY A 170 -29.93 -6.69 -0.93
CA GLY A 170 -31.23 -7.00 -0.37
C GLY A 170 -31.75 -5.93 0.60
N ALA A 171 -33.07 -5.86 0.81
CA ALA A 171 -33.71 -4.89 1.72
C ALA A 171 -33.12 -4.93 3.15
N ASP A 172 -32.60 -6.07 3.58
CA ASP A 172 -31.98 -6.26 4.88
C ASP A 172 -30.48 -5.94 4.91
N SER A 173 -29.83 -5.80 3.75
CA SER A 173 -28.40 -5.51 3.62
C SER A 173 -28.05 -4.03 3.90
N VAL A 174 -29.01 -3.20 4.05
CA VAL A 174 -28.93 -1.74 4.29
C VAL A 174 -28.17 -1.39 5.58
N ARG A 175 -27.83 -2.36 6.41
CA ARG A 175 -27.38 -2.10 7.79
C ARG A 175 -25.91 -2.35 8.10
N SER A 176 -25.04 -2.57 7.13
CA SER A 176 -23.64 -2.41 7.45
C SER A 176 -23.38 -0.89 7.60
N GLY A 177 -22.99 -0.43 8.77
CA GLY A 177 -22.83 0.98 9.11
C GLY A 177 -21.82 1.79 8.29
N PHE A 178 -21.50 1.36 7.06
CA PHE A 178 -20.51 1.96 6.18
C PHE A 178 -21.05 2.33 4.79
N GLY A 179 -22.37 2.34 4.56
CA GLY A 179 -22.92 2.78 3.27
C GLY A 179 -22.53 1.92 2.06
N LYS A 180 -22.20 0.66 2.26
CA LYS A 180 -21.82 -0.27 1.19
C LYS A 180 -23.06 -0.96 0.65
N LEU A 181 -23.73 -0.32 -0.31
CA LEU A 181 -24.89 -0.87 -0.99
C LEU A 181 -24.52 -1.39 -2.37
N ALA A 182 -25.17 -2.48 -2.77
CA ALA A 182 -25.12 -2.97 -4.13
C ALA A 182 -26.30 -2.45 -4.95
N PHE A 183 -26.03 -2.07 -6.20
CA PHE A 183 -26.99 -1.48 -7.12
C PHE A 183 -26.90 -2.15 -8.49
N SER A 184 -27.97 -2.03 -9.29
CA SER A 184 -27.93 -2.36 -10.72
C SER A 184 -27.21 -1.28 -11.50
N GLY A 185 -26.46 -1.69 -12.53
CA GLY A 185 -25.79 -0.80 -13.45
C GLY A 185 -26.76 0.01 -14.32
N SER A 186 -26.24 0.99 -15.04
CA SER A 186 -27.02 1.90 -15.88
C SER A 186 -26.43 2.01 -17.29
N GLY A 187 -27.28 2.27 -18.28
CA GLY A 187 -26.89 2.43 -19.67
C GLY A 187 -26.16 1.20 -20.23
N ASP A 188 -24.98 1.37 -20.76
CA ASP A 188 -24.14 0.29 -21.31
C ASP A 188 -23.75 -0.78 -20.29
N TYR A 189 -23.94 -0.50 -19.02
CA TYR A 189 -23.65 -1.39 -17.89
C TYR A 189 -24.90 -1.99 -17.26
N GLY A 190 -26.04 -1.99 -17.94
CA GLY A 190 -27.33 -2.47 -17.40
C GLY A 190 -27.35 -3.93 -16.97
N ASN A 191 -26.39 -4.75 -17.43
CA ASN A 191 -26.21 -6.15 -17.04
C ASN A 191 -25.22 -6.34 -15.87
N GLU A 192 -24.67 -5.24 -15.32
CA GLU A 192 -23.76 -5.28 -14.18
C GLU A 192 -24.49 -4.94 -12.87
N ALA A 193 -23.91 -5.40 -11.78
CA ALA A 193 -24.20 -4.92 -10.44
C ALA A 193 -22.92 -4.27 -9.89
N TRP A 194 -23.06 -3.23 -9.04
CA TRP A 194 -21.94 -2.51 -8.50
C TRP A 194 -22.11 -2.17 -7.02
N LEU A 195 -21.00 -2.03 -6.30
CA LEU A 195 -20.96 -1.59 -4.90
C LEU A 195 -20.74 -0.08 -4.83
N GLY A 196 -21.61 0.59 -4.08
CA GLY A 196 -21.51 2.03 -3.77
C GLY A 196 -20.74 2.33 -2.50
N GLY A 197 -20.89 3.57 -2.01
CA GLY A 197 -20.29 4.05 -0.77
C GLY A 197 -18.76 4.12 -0.78
N PRO A 198 -18.13 4.73 -1.81
CA PRO A 198 -16.68 4.88 -1.81
C PRO A 198 -16.23 5.72 -0.62
N SER A 199 -15.00 5.45 -0.15
CA SER A 199 -14.32 6.25 0.86
C SER A 199 -13.30 7.20 0.21
N ARG A 200 -12.77 8.11 1.00
CA ARG A 200 -11.64 8.98 0.62
C ARG A 200 -10.45 8.17 0.12
N ASP A 201 -10.26 7.00 0.70
CA ASP A 201 -9.14 6.10 0.41
C ASP A 201 -9.19 5.57 -1.02
N HIS A 202 -10.38 5.26 -1.55
CA HIS A 202 -10.54 4.85 -2.95
C HIS A 202 -10.13 5.96 -3.91
N TYR A 203 -10.55 7.20 -3.67
CA TYR A 203 -10.15 8.32 -4.50
C TYR A 203 -8.65 8.60 -4.43
N ALA A 204 -8.05 8.48 -3.25
CA ALA A 204 -6.60 8.65 -3.07
C ALA A 204 -5.80 7.57 -3.81
N ALA A 205 -6.21 6.30 -3.67
CA ALA A 205 -5.57 5.18 -4.36
C ALA A 205 -5.71 5.30 -5.89
N VAL A 206 -6.92 5.61 -6.38
CA VAL A 206 -7.17 5.79 -7.81
C VAL A 206 -6.34 6.95 -8.37
N ASN A 207 -6.28 8.08 -7.66
CA ASN A 207 -5.45 9.20 -8.05
C ASN A 207 -3.95 8.83 -8.10
N TYR A 208 -3.45 8.11 -7.09
CA TYR A 208 -2.06 7.64 -7.06
C TYR A 208 -1.73 6.72 -8.24
N GLY A 209 -2.52 5.69 -8.48
CA GLY A 209 -2.29 4.74 -9.57
C GLY A 209 -2.34 5.41 -10.95
N LEU A 210 -3.36 6.24 -11.21
CA LEU A 210 -3.51 6.99 -12.45
C LEU A 210 -2.34 7.93 -12.70
N MET A 211 -1.94 8.73 -11.70
CA MET A 211 -0.88 9.72 -11.88
C MET A 211 0.52 9.12 -11.92
N THR A 212 0.77 8.00 -11.24
CA THR A 212 1.98 7.20 -11.41
C THR A 212 2.10 6.73 -12.85
N THR A 213 1.05 6.18 -13.40
CA THR A 213 1.03 5.71 -14.79
C THR A 213 1.16 6.87 -15.79
N TYR A 214 0.43 7.96 -15.58
CA TYR A 214 0.49 9.15 -16.44
C TYR A 214 1.91 9.73 -16.56
N GLN A 215 2.65 9.78 -15.45
CA GLN A 215 4.02 10.30 -15.44
C GLN A 215 5.02 9.36 -16.12
N LEU A 216 4.93 8.07 -15.85
CA LEU A 216 5.97 7.11 -16.19
C LEU A 216 5.75 6.43 -17.54
N VAL A 217 4.51 6.29 -17.99
CA VAL A 217 4.16 5.71 -19.28
C VAL A 217 3.99 6.81 -20.33
N ARG A 218 4.70 6.69 -21.47
CA ARG A 218 4.67 7.70 -22.54
C ARG A 218 3.66 7.40 -23.64
N ASP A 219 3.00 6.25 -23.59
CA ASP A 219 1.96 5.89 -24.58
C ASP A 219 0.82 6.89 -24.54
N GLN A 220 0.54 7.51 -25.70
CA GLN A 220 -0.42 8.61 -25.80
C GLN A 220 -1.87 8.14 -25.57
N THR A 221 -2.20 6.91 -25.93
CA THR A 221 -3.54 6.34 -25.71
C THR A 221 -3.82 6.17 -24.22
N ILE A 222 -2.85 5.59 -23.49
CA ILE A 222 -2.92 5.45 -22.04
C ILE A 222 -3.02 6.81 -21.36
N ARG A 223 -2.19 7.78 -21.75
CA ARG A 223 -2.23 9.13 -21.17
C ARG A 223 -3.55 9.84 -21.44
N SER A 224 -4.10 9.71 -22.65
CA SER A 224 -5.40 10.29 -22.99
C SER A 224 -6.53 9.67 -22.19
N GLN A 225 -6.54 8.35 -22.02
CA GLN A 225 -7.51 7.66 -21.18
C GLN A 225 -7.44 8.14 -19.73
N ILE A 226 -6.23 8.22 -19.14
CA ILE A 226 -6.02 8.72 -17.78
C ILE A 226 -6.51 10.17 -17.66
N SER A 227 -6.19 11.02 -18.63
CA SER A 227 -6.65 12.42 -18.63
C SER A 227 -8.17 12.54 -18.59
N ASN A 228 -8.87 11.72 -19.37
CA ASN A 228 -10.33 11.68 -19.39
C ASN A 228 -10.88 11.17 -18.05
N THR A 229 -10.30 10.08 -17.51
CA THR A 229 -10.71 9.45 -16.26
C THR A 229 -10.54 10.42 -15.07
N VAL A 230 -9.40 11.09 -14.95
CA VAL A 230 -9.14 12.09 -13.90
C VAL A 230 -10.08 13.29 -14.04
N THR A 231 -10.27 13.78 -15.25
CA THR A 231 -11.17 14.91 -15.51
C THR A 231 -12.62 14.57 -15.13
N LEU A 232 -13.08 13.38 -15.47
CA LEU A 232 -14.42 12.90 -15.13
C LEU A 232 -14.61 12.82 -13.61
N MET A 233 -13.65 12.25 -12.90
CA MET A 233 -13.65 12.14 -11.44
C MET A 233 -13.66 13.51 -10.76
N LEU A 234 -12.84 14.45 -11.21
CA LEU A 234 -12.77 15.81 -10.65
C LEU A 234 -14.05 16.59 -10.90
N ASN A 235 -14.60 16.51 -12.11
CA ASN A 235 -15.87 17.16 -12.43
C ASN A 235 -16.99 16.72 -11.47
N ARG A 236 -17.05 15.45 -11.15
CA ARG A 236 -18.03 14.90 -10.23
C ARG A 236 -17.83 15.42 -8.82
N LEU A 237 -16.61 15.40 -8.31
CA LEU A 237 -16.29 15.90 -6.98
C LEU A 237 -16.57 17.40 -6.84
N GLU A 238 -16.29 18.20 -7.87
CA GLU A 238 -16.66 19.62 -7.90
C GLU A 238 -18.18 19.83 -7.85
N MET A 239 -18.92 19.08 -8.68
CA MET A 239 -20.41 19.13 -8.70
C MET A 239 -21.00 18.75 -7.33
N ASP A 240 -20.40 17.79 -6.63
CA ASP A 240 -20.83 17.34 -5.30
C ASP A 240 -20.27 18.22 -4.16
N GLY A 241 -19.64 19.37 -4.46
CA GLY A 241 -19.07 20.30 -3.49
C GLY A 241 -17.94 19.68 -2.66
N TRP A 242 -17.11 18.82 -3.29
CA TRP A 242 -16.01 18.09 -2.65
C TRP A 242 -16.49 17.18 -1.51
N ARG A 243 -17.64 16.56 -1.72
CA ARG A 243 -18.22 15.56 -0.82
C ARG A 243 -18.36 14.23 -1.56
N ILE A 244 -18.07 13.17 -0.87
CA ILE A 244 -18.22 11.81 -1.35
C ILE A 244 -19.54 11.28 -0.80
N ASP A 245 -20.48 10.98 -1.69
CA ASP A 245 -21.78 10.41 -1.37
C ASP A 245 -21.62 8.90 -1.15
N ASP A 246 -22.18 8.36 -0.07
CA ASP A 246 -22.17 6.92 0.21
C ASP A 246 -23.30 6.15 -0.50
N GLY A 247 -24.13 6.84 -1.27
CA GLY A 247 -25.30 6.27 -1.94
C GLY A 247 -26.53 6.15 -1.03
N GLN A 248 -26.43 6.49 0.26
CA GLN A 248 -27.52 6.50 1.25
C GLN A 248 -27.90 7.92 1.71
N GLY A 249 -27.29 8.92 1.12
CA GLY A 249 -27.52 10.33 1.47
C GLY A 249 -26.51 10.88 2.48
N ASN A 250 -25.62 10.05 3.07
CA ASN A 250 -24.53 10.56 3.87
C ASN A 250 -23.41 11.05 2.96
N ARG A 251 -22.77 12.14 3.37
CA ARG A 251 -21.72 12.79 2.59
C ARG A 251 -20.49 13.07 3.44
N THR A 252 -19.36 12.50 3.03
CA THR A 252 -18.07 12.71 3.68
C THR A 252 -17.25 13.74 2.91
N TYR A 253 -16.73 14.76 3.59
CA TYR A 253 -15.85 15.75 2.95
C TYR A 253 -14.52 15.14 2.54
N VAL A 254 -14.04 15.51 1.35
CA VAL A 254 -12.68 15.25 0.91
C VAL A 254 -11.71 16.03 1.80
N THR A 255 -10.70 15.38 2.36
CA THR A 255 -9.72 16.07 3.24
C THR A 255 -8.93 17.13 2.47
N PRO A 256 -8.41 18.17 3.15
CA PRO A 256 -7.59 19.20 2.49
C PRO A 256 -6.39 18.61 1.74
N LEU A 257 -5.70 17.61 2.29
CA LEU A 257 -4.61 16.90 1.64
C LEU A 257 -5.07 16.20 0.34
N LEU A 258 -6.11 15.38 0.42
CA LEU A 258 -6.62 14.66 -0.73
C LEU A 258 -7.13 15.63 -1.81
N ARG A 259 -7.83 16.70 -1.41
CA ARG A 259 -8.31 17.74 -2.34
C ARG A 259 -7.13 18.40 -3.08
N ALA A 260 -6.07 18.77 -2.36
CA ALA A 260 -4.87 19.34 -2.96
C ALA A 260 -4.22 18.35 -3.94
N ALA A 261 -4.09 17.07 -3.58
CA ALA A 261 -3.51 16.04 -4.45
C ALA A 261 -4.34 15.81 -5.73
N LEU A 262 -5.67 15.72 -5.60
CA LEU A 262 -6.58 15.58 -6.74
C LEU A 262 -6.51 16.79 -7.68
N LEU A 263 -6.55 18.00 -7.13
CA LEU A 263 -6.42 19.24 -7.91
C LEU A 263 -5.03 19.38 -8.56
N ARG A 264 -3.97 18.89 -7.90
CA ARG A 264 -2.64 18.84 -8.54
C ARG A 264 -2.63 17.94 -9.77
N SER A 265 -3.30 16.80 -9.68
CA SER A 265 -3.48 15.89 -10.82
C SER A 265 -4.24 16.60 -11.96
N GLY A 266 -5.35 17.26 -11.64
CA GLY A 266 -6.08 18.09 -12.59
C GLY A 266 -5.24 19.19 -13.22
N ALA A 267 -4.47 19.92 -12.42
CA ALA A 267 -3.57 20.98 -12.89
C ALA A 267 -2.41 20.47 -13.76
N THR A 268 -2.02 19.21 -13.59
CA THR A 268 -1.04 18.56 -14.47
C THR A 268 -1.62 18.22 -15.84
N ILE A 269 -2.89 17.79 -15.87
CA ILE A 269 -3.59 17.37 -17.10
C ILE A 269 -4.18 18.57 -17.83
N ASN A 270 -4.85 19.47 -17.11
CA ASN A 270 -5.49 20.67 -17.65
C ASN A 270 -5.20 21.88 -16.75
N PRO A 271 -4.02 22.51 -16.92
CA PRO A 271 -3.59 23.63 -16.09
C PRO A 271 -4.50 24.86 -16.22
N ALA A 272 -5.07 25.09 -17.39
CA ALA A 272 -5.96 26.25 -17.62
C ALA A 272 -7.19 26.20 -16.71
N ARG A 273 -7.71 25.00 -16.43
CA ARG A 273 -8.89 24.81 -15.58
C ARG A 273 -8.55 24.70 -14.09
N PHE A 274 -7.54 23.90 -13.73
CA PHE A 274 -7.38 23.45 -12.33
C PHE A 274 -6.25 24.14 -11.56
N ARG A 275 -5.31 24.86 -12.23
CA ARG A 275 -4.13 25.43 -11.58
C ARG A 275 -4.48 26.40 -10.46
N LYS A 276 -5.36 27.36 -10.73
CA LYS A 276 -5.73 28.41 -9.74
C LYS A 276 -6.33 27.80 -8.47
N GLU A 277 -7.24 26.85 -8.62
CA GLU A 277 -7.86 26.19 -7.48
C GLU A 277 -6.85 25.30 -6.74
N PHE A 278 -5.99 24.60 -7.45
CA PHE A 278 -4.89 23.85 -6.84
C PHE A 278 -4.00 24.76 -5.98
N GLU A 279 -3.53 25.88 -6.49
CA GLU A 279 -2.64 26.81 -5.77
C GLU A 279 -3.30 27.31 -4.48
N LEU A 280 -4.58 27.66 -4.53
CA LEU A 280 -5.35 28.06 -3.36
C LEU A 280 -5.40 26.92 -2.31
N ARG A 281 -5.81 25.73 -2.72
CA ARG A 281 -5.98 24.59 -1.79
C ARG A 281 -4.66 24.02 -1.28
N ALA A 282 -3.61 24.07 -2.08
CA ALA A 282 -2.27 23.74 -1.64
C ALA A 282 -1.78 24.69 -0.53
N ALA A 283 -1.99 26.00 -0.69
CA ALA A 283 -1.65 26.99 0.33
C ALA A 283 -2.46 26.83 1.63
N GLU A 284 -3.74 26.47 1.52
CA GLU A 284 -4.58 26.13 2.69
C GLU A 284 -4.08 24.89 3.41
N TYR A 285 -3.79 23.80 2.66
CA TYR A 285 -3.28 22.55 3.23
C TYR A 285 -1.94 22.76 3.94
N LEU A 286 -1.02 23.53 3.38
CA LEU A 286 0.30 23.76 3.96
C LEU A 286 0.28 24.54 5.28
N LYS A 287 -0.84 25.17 5.65
CA LYS A 287 -1.05 25.78 6.98
C LYS A 287 -1.44 24.76 8.05
N LEU A 288 -1.87 23.55 7.65
CA LEU A 288 -2.24 22.50 8.57
C LEU A 288 -1.00 21.70 9.03
N PRO A 289 -1.06 21.01 10.17
CA PRO A 289 -0.01 20.09 10.57
C PRO A 289 0.09 18.92 9.57
N PRO A 290 1.25 18.22 9.51
CA PRO A 290 1.36 16.99 8.76
C PRO A 290 0.36 15.94 9.25
N PRO A 291 -0.05 14.99 8.39
CA PRO A 291 -0.93 13.91 8.80
C PRO A 291 -0.32 13.11 9.95
N SER A 292 -1.12 12.82 10.96
CA SER A 292 -0.75 11.87 12.00
C SER A 292 -0.79 10.44 11.46
N VAL A 293 0.21 9.64 11.82
CA VAL A 293 0.22 8.21 11.46
C VAL A 293 -0.45 7.42 12.59
N LEU A 294 -1.57 6.81 12.26
CA LEU A 294 -2.26 5.89 13.15
C LEU A 294 -1.47 4.58 13.24
N GLN A 295 -1.30 4.05 14.44
CA GLN A 295 -0.53 2.81 14.65
C GLN A 295 -1.43 1.59 14.82
N TYR A 296 -2.61 1.77 15.35
CA TYR A 296 -3.53 0.72 15.78
C TYR A 296 -4.78 0.68 14.90
N SER A 297 -5.92 1.12 15.42
CA SER A 297 -7.17 1.19 14.64
C SER A 297 -7.05 2.17 13.47
N ASP A 298 -7.86 1.95 12.46
CA ASP A 298 -7.93 2.83 11.27
C ASP A 298 -6.57 3.09 10.58
N TYR A 299 -5.75 2.07 10.49
CA TYR A 299 -4.40 2.17 9.92
C TYR A 299 -4.39 2.52 8.41
N ALA A 300 -5.38 2.02 7.67
CA ALA A 300 -5.46 2.21 6.21
C ALA A 300 -5.36 3.67 5.73
N PRO A 301 -5.92 4.69 6.41
CA PRO A 301 -5.75 6.10 6.02
C PRO A 301 -4.30 6.56 5.89
N ASN A 302 -3.35 5.95 6.62
CA ASN A 302 -1.94 6.32 6.55
C ASN A 302 -1.36 6.11 5.15
N ILE A 303 -1.73 5.00 4.50
CA ILE A 303 -1.30 4.63 3.15
C ILE A 303 -1.71 5.71 2.17
N PHE A 304 -2.95 6.14 2.25
CA PHE A 304 -3.55 7.05 1.29
C PHE A 304 -3.15 8.49 1.53
N ASN A 305 -2.83 8.86 2.78
CA ASN A 305 -2.17 10.12 3.09
C ASN A 305 -0.76 10.16 2.47
N MET A 306 0.03 9.08 2.62
CA MET A 306 1.34 8.96 1.98
C MET A 306 1.25 8.98 0.46
N ALA A 307 0.31 8.25 -0.13
CA ALA A 307 0.07 8.26 -1.57
C ALA A 307 -0.32 9.66 -2.09
N SER A 308 -1.16 10.40 -1.33
CA SER A 308 -1.55 11.77 -1.68
C SER A 308 -0.37 12.75 -1.60
N LEU A 309 0.47 12.63 -0.56
CA LEU A 309 1.72 13.41 -0.44
C LEU A 309 2.70 13.08 -1.56
N ASN A 310 2.85 11.81 -1.90
CA ASN A 310 3.68 11.36 -3.02
C ASN A 310 3.24 12.03 -4.33
N VAL A 311 1.95 12.03 -4.64
CA VAL A 311 1.39 12.70 -5.84
C VAL A 311 1.73 14.19 -5.84
N LEU A 312 1.57 14.88 -4.70
CA LEU A 312 1.95 16.30 -4.59
C LEU A 312 3.44 16.52 -4.85
N CYS A 313 4.32 15.75 -4.24
CA CYS A 313 5.77 15.87 -4.41
C CYS A 313 6.21 15.62 -5.86
N ARG A 314 5.68 14.55 -6.47
CA ARG A 314 6.09 14.13 -7.81
C ARG A 314 5.59 15.05 -8.91
N LEU A 315 4.38 15.57 -8.76
CA LEU A 315 3.77 16.42 -9.78
C LEU A 315 4.14 17.91 -9.63
N GLU A 316 4.63 18.36 -8.47
CA GLU A 316 5.04 19.75 -8.29
C GLU A 316 6.43 20.01 -8.86
N ILE A 317 6.44 20.34 -10.14
CA ILE A 317 7.68 20.61 -10.90
C ILE A 317 7.90 22.09 -11.19
N ASN A 318 6.84 22.93 -11.07
CA ASN A 318 6.90 24.32 -11.47
C ASN A 318 7.29 25.28 -10.33
N GLU A 319 7.06 24.85 -9.07
CA GLU A 319 7.28 25.65 -7.86
C GLU A 319 8.18 24.88 -6.87
N PRO A 320 9.51 25.01 -6.99
CA PRO A 320 10.46 24.25 -6.16
C PRO A 320 10.27 24.48 -4.66
N SER A 321 9.94 25.71 -4.24
CA SER A 321 9.68 26.04 -2.83
C SER A 321 8.45 25.28 -2.27
N ARG A 322 7.39 25.19 -3.05
CA ARG A 322 6.20 24.44 -2.66
C ARG A 322 6.46 22.93 -2.67
N LYS A 323 7.24 22.43 -3.65
CA LYS A 323 7.68 21.04 -3.67
C LYS A 323 8.44 20.69 -2.40
N LEU A 324 9.37 21.53 -1.96
CA LEU A 324 10.13 21.32 -0.73
C LEU A 324 9.20 21.20 0.50
N LEU A 325 8.21 22.06 0.62
CA LEU A 325 7.23 22.00 1.71
C LEU A 325 6.43 20.69 1.70
N PHE A 326 6.04 20.16 0.52
CA PHE A 326 5.40 18.86 0.43
C PHE A 326 6.36 17.72 0.82
N GLN A 327 7.63 17.80 0.43
CA GLN A 327 8.66 16.84 0.80
C GLN A 327 8.93 16.84 2.31
N GLU A 328 8.90 18.00 2.97
CA GLU A 328 8.99 18.11 4.42
C GLU A 328 7.81 17.40 5.10
N ARG A 329 6.56 17.61 4.60
CA ARG A 329 5.36 16.91 5.11
C ARG A 329 5.47 15.39 4.92
N LEU A 330 5.93 14.96 3.75
CA LEU A 330 6.16 13.55 3.44
C LEU A 330 7.19 12.92 4.38
N THR A 331 8.30 13.64 4.63
CA THR A 331 9.37 13.21 5.55
C THR A 331 8.87 13.08 6.98
N GLU A 332 8.11 14.07 7.46
CA GLU A 332 7.56 14.05 8.83
C GLU A 332 6.56 12.91 9.01
N THR A 333 5.73 12.66 8.01
CA THR A 333 4.79 11.52 8.03
C THR A 333 5.55 10.19 8.00
N MET A 334 6.59 10.07 7.18
CA MET A 334 7.41 8.84 7.13
C MET A 334 8.16 8.58 8.44
N ARG A 335 8.68 9.61 9.13
CA ARG A 335 9.31 9.43 10.44
C ARG A 335 8.41 8.75 11.46
N GLN A 336 7.12 9.06 11.45
CA GLN A 336 6.14 8.42 12.34
C GLN A 336 5.90 6.96 11.96
N ALA A 337 6.05 6.59 10.68
CA ALA A 337 5.77 5.27 10.13
C ALA A 337 7.01 4.37 9.98
N GLU A 338 8.23 4.89 10.18
CA GLU A 338 9.47 4.16 9.89
C GLU A 338 9.54 2.80 10.59
N SER A 339 9.04 2.76 11.84
CA SER A 339 9.01 1.52 12.62
C SER A 339 8.00 0.48 12.16
N HIS A 340 7.11 0.83 11.24
CA HIS A 340 6.06 -0.07 10.78
C HIS A 340 6.57 -1.08 9.75
N LEU A 341 7.75 -0.85 9.17
CA LEU A 341 8.36 -1.71 8.16
C LEU A 341 7.37 -2.03 7.03
N ASN A 342 6.86 -0.96 6.42
CA ASN A 342 5.81 -1.03 5.41
C ASN A 342 6.38 -0.60 4.06
N PRO A 343 6.61 -1.53 3.11
CA PRO A 343 7.21 -1.24 1.81
C PRO A 343 6.40 -0.23 0.97
N PHE A 344 5.08 -0.19 1.13
CA PHE A 344 4.27 0.77 0.37
C PHE A 344 4.44 2.21 0.89
N LEU A 345 4.42 2.41 2.22
CA LEU A 345 4.69 3.72 2.82
C LEU A 345 6.11 4.21 2.47
N ALA A 346 7.09 3.32 2.62
CA ALA A 346 8.47 3.61 2.26
C ALA A 346 8.64 3.90 0.76
N GLY A 347 7.91 3.18 -0.10
CA GLY A 347 7.86 3.41 -1.53
C GLY A 347 7.32 4.79 -1.89
N CYS A 348 6.15 5.15 -1.34
CA CYS A 348 5.58 6.49 -1.53
C CYS A 348 6.53 7.60 -1.06
N TYR A 349 7.29 7.36 0.02
CA TYR A 349 8.31 8.29 0.49
C TYR A 349 9.43 8.45 -0.53
N LEU A 350 10.04 7.35 -0.97
CA LEU A 350 11.17 7.36 -1.90
C LEU A 350 10.84 8.02 -3.23
N GLU A 351 9.71 7.67 -3.81
CA GLU A 351 9.22 8.22 -5.07
C GLU A 351 8.92 9.74 -5.01
N GLY A 352 8.78 10.31 -3.82
CA GLY A 352 8.60 11.75 -3.62
C GLY A 352 9.88 12.59 -3.82
N PHE A 353 11.04 11.93 -4.00
CA PHE A 353 12.33 12.59 -4.14
C PHE A 353 13.02 12.24 -5.46
N GLU A 354 13.77 13.18 -6.01
CA GLU A 354 14.59 12.95 -7.23
C GLU A 354 15.85 12.13 -6.93
N LYS A 355 16.39 12.31 -5.71
CA LYS A 355 17.52 11.53 -5.20
C LYS A 355 17.02 10.69 -4.04
N ILE A 356 17.11 9.39 -4.22
CA ILE A 356 16.59 8.42 -3.27
C ILE A 356 17.47 8.44 -2.02
N PRO A 357 16.88 8.74 -0.82
CA PRO A 357 17.59 8.60 0.43
C PRO A 357 17.86 7.11 0.68
N SER A 358 19.13 6.72 0.77
CA SER A 358 19.47 5.35 1.18
C SER A 358 19.64 5.27 2.68
N SER A 359 18.98 4.30 3.30
CA SER A 359 19.20 3.95 4.71
C SER A 359 19.11 2.44 4.88
N SER A 360 19.75 1.93 5.92
CA SER A 360 19.65 0.51 6.26
C SER A 360 18.21 0.10 6.63
N ALA A 361 17.42 0.99 7.22
CA ALA A 361 16.02 0.75 7.50
C ALA A 361 15.20 0.52 6.23
N LEU A 362 15.46 1.27 5.15
CA LEU A 362 14.81 1.08 3.86
C LEU A 362 15.22 -0.25 3.22
N LEU A 363 16.50 -0.64 3.29
CA LEU A 363 16.95 -1.95 2.83
C LEU A 363 16.25 -3.10 3.58
N VAL A 364 16.16 -3.01 4.92
CA VAL A 364 15.39 -4.00 5.71
C VAL A 364 13.94 -4.05 5.27
N THR A 365 13.31 -2.89 5.05
CA THR A 365 11.92 -2.82 4.62
C THR A 365 11.71 -3.47 3.26
N PHE A 366 12.57 -3.20 2.29
CA PHE A 366 12.38 -3.73 0.92
C PHE A 366 12.96 -5.13 0.72
N GLN A 367 14.07 -5.46 1.33
CA GLN A 367 14.64 -6.80 1.18
C GLN A 367 14.15 -7.75 2.26
N GLY A 368 14.28 -7.39 3.54
CA GLY A 368 13.91 -8.27 4.64
C GLY A 368 12.42 -8.59 4.67
N VAL A 369 11.56 -7.57 4.69
CA VAL A 369 10.10 -7.77 4.79
C VAL A 369 9.55 -8.47 3.55
N LEU A 370 9.98 -8.08 2.35
CA LEU A 370 9.49 -8.73 1.13
C LEU A 370 10.05 -10.13 0.94
N TYR A 371 11.25 -10.44 1.47
CA TYR A 371 11.76 -11.80 1.47
C TYR A 371 10.91 -12.73 2.35
N GLU A 372 10.43 -12.24 3.50
CA GLU A 372 9.54 -12.99 4.39
C GLU A 372 8.09 -13.12 3.87
N PHE A 373 7.75 -12.41 2.80
CA PHE A 373 6.41 -12.49 2.23
C PHE A 373 6.14 -13.92 1.72
N PRO A 374 4.94 -14.51 1.99
CA PRO A 374 4.64 -15.88 1.61
C PRO A 374 4.63 -16.06 0.09
N ASP A 375 4.87 -17.29 -0.36
CA ASP A 375 4.69 -17.65 -1.77
C ASP A 375 3.20 -17.78 -2.11
N PRO A 376 2.78 -17.50 -3.37
CA PRO A 376 1.42 -17.76 -3.80
C PRO A 376 1.09 -19.25 -3.87
N PRO A 377 -0.14 -19.68 -3.58
CA PRO A 377 -1.31 -18.85 -3.24
C PRO A 377 -1.23 -18.28 -1.83
N ARG A 378 -1.54 -16.99 -1.70
CA ARG A 378 -1.57 -16.33 -0.41
C ARG A 378 -2.89 -16.57 0.31
N TRP A 379 -2.96 -17.62 1.09
CA TRP A 379 -4.15 -17.98 1.86
C TRP A 379 -4.40 -17.03 3.03
N ALA A 380 -5.66 -16.64 3.20
CA ALA A 380 -6.12 -15.80 4.31
C ALA A 380 -6.41 -16.61 5.59
N THR A 381 -5.56 -17.60 5.88
CA THR A 381 -5.70 -18.44 7.06
C THR A 381 -5.72 -17.61 8.33
N PRO A 382 -6.72 -17.74 9.19
CA PRO A 382 -6.80 -16.96 10.42
C PRO A 382 -5.58 -17.16 11.33
N VAL A 383 -5.12 -16.04 11.86
CA VAL A 383 -4.04 -15.97 12.86
C VAL A 383 -4.62 -15.28 14.09
N ASP A 384 -4.32 -15.80 15.28
CA ASP A 384 -4.67 -15.18 16.55
C ASP A 384 -3.51 -15.28 17.55
N GLN A 385 -2.89 -14.15 17.82
CA GLN A 385 -1.81 -13.96 18.78
C GLN A 385 -2.29 -13.23 20.04
N SER A 386 -3.59 -13.03 20.20
CA SER A 386 -4.17 -12.24 21.30
C SER A 386 -3.93 -12.85 22.68
N THR A 387 -3.63 -14.14 22.76
CA THR A 387 -3.32 -14.84 24.00
C THR A 387 -1.87 -14.66 24.46
N ASN A 388 -0.97 -14.19 23.59
CA ASN A 388 0.42 -13.93 23.97
C ASN A 388 0.53 -12.67 24.84
N ARG A 389 0.59 -12.86 26.16
CA ARG A 389 0.60 -11.77 27.16
C ARG A 389 1.83 -10.89 27.09
N GLU A 390 2.95 -11.36 26.58
CA GLU A 390 4.18 -10.58 26.47
C GLU A 390 4.08 -9.54 25.36
N LEU A 391 3.33 -9.86 24.30
CA LEU A 391 3.17 -9.01 23.15
C LEU A 391 2.07 -7.96 23.31
N ASN A 392 0.98 -8.26 24.02
CA ASN A 392 -0.24 -7.49 23.92
C ASN A 392 -0.45 -6.43 25.02
N PHE A 393 -1.24 -5.41 24.69
CA PHE A 393 -1.86 -4.47 25.61
C PHE A 393 -3.32 -4.23 25.18
N LEU A 394 -4.13 -3.70 26.10
CA LEU A 394 -5.49 -3.25 25.84
C LEU A 394 -5.48 -1.74 25.59
N ASP A 395 -6.15 -1.32 24.51
CA ASP A 395 -6.45 0.10 24.31
C ASP A 395 -7.65 0.55 25.17
N ALA A 396 -7.99 1.83 25.07
CA ALA A 396 -9.12 2.42 25.81
C ALA A 396 -10.49 1.81 25.46
N ASN A 397 -10.60 1.14 24.31
CA ASN A 397 -11.81 0.47 23.85
C ASN A 397 -11.83 -1.02 24.22
N GLY A 398 -10.81 -1.51 24.93
CA GLY A 398 -10.66 -2.92 25.29
C GLY A 398 -10.17 -3.82 24.15
N GLN A 399 -9.73 -3.26 23.03
CA GLN A 399 -9.15 -4.01 21.93
C GLN A 399 -7.68 -4.33 22.22
N ARG A 400 -7.26 -5.53 21.84
CA ARG A 400 -5.87 -6.00 22.04
C ARG A 400 -5.02 -5.70 20.82
N TRP A 401 -3.82 -5.15 21.11
CA TRP A 401 -2.81 -4.79 20.10
C TRP A 401 -1.44 -5.29 20.54
N SER A 402 -0.55 -5.54 19.59
CA SER A 402 0.86 -5.77 19.88
C SER A 402 1.55 -4.46 20.32
N LYS A 403 2.37 -4.54 21.35
CA LYS A 403 3.25 -3.43 21.78
C LYS A 403 4.31 -3.07 20.74
N PHE A 404 4.69 -4.04 19.93
CA PHE A 404 5.74 -3.94 18.92
C PHE A 404 5.19 -4.22 17.54
N THR A 405 5.84 -3.69 16.53
CA THR A 405 5.61 -4.10 15.15
C THR A 405 5.86 -5.60 15.02
N LEU A 406 4.82 -6.35 14.62
CA LEU A 406 4.93 -7.78 14.37
C LEU A 406 5.77 -8.04 13.13
N GLN A 407 6.50 -9.15 13.12
CA GLN A 407 7.15 -9.67 11.92
C GLN A 407 6.08 -10.10 10.91
N LEU A 408 6.41 -10.07 9.63
CA LEU A 408 5.42 -10.36 8.60
C LEU A 408 4.76 -11.75 8.75
N PRO A 409 5.49 -12.83 9.07
CA PRO A 409 4.87 -14.14 9.31
C PRO A 409 3.93 -14.20 10.52
N GLU A 410 4.06 -13.25 11.45
CA GLU A 410 3.22 -13.15 12.64
C GLU A 410 1.95 -12.31 12.42
N ARG A 411 1.95 -11.50 11.34
CA ARG A 411 0.81 -10.63 11.02
C ARG A 411 -0.35 -11.44 10.49
N PRO A 412 -1.58 -11.14 10.92
CA PRO A 412 -2.77 -11.69 10.26
C PRO A 412 -2.77 -11.33 8.77
N PRO A 413 -3.11 -12.27 7.88
CA PRO A 413 -3.23 -11.97 6.46
C PRO A 413 -4.38 -11.00 6.20
N ALA A 414 -4.13 -10.00 5.37
CA ALA A 414 -5.12 -9.02 4.92
C ALA A 414 -5.10 -8.92 3.39
N ALA A 415 -6.20 -8.54 2.76
CA ALA A 415 -6.31 -8.41 1.30
C ALA A 415 -5.24 -7.49 0.72
N PHE A 416 -4.85 -6.46 1.47
CA PHE A 416 -3.68 -5.63 1.22
C PHE A 416 -2.92 -5.47 2.54
N GLN A 417 -1.81 -6.19 2.68
CA GLN A 417 -1.06 -6.28 3.94
C GLN A 417 -0.54 -4.93 4.43
N TRP A 418 -0.21 -4.05 3.50
CA TRP A 418 0.30 -2.72 3.86
C TRP A 418 -0.79 -1.77 4.35
N GLY A 419 -2.07 -2.15 4.20
CA GLY A 419 -3.24 -1.45 4.75
C GLY A 419 -3.67 -1.91 6.13
N ALA A 420 -3.15 -3.04 6.58
CA ALA A 420 -3.41 -3.57 7.91
C ALA A 420 -2.37 -3.07 8.91
N SER A 421 -2.81 -2.79 10.14
CA SER A 421 -1.89 -2.37 11.21
C SER A 421 -0.84 -3.47 11.48
N PRO A 422 0.45 -3.13 11.50
CA PRO A 422 1.49 -4.08 11.86
C PRO A 422 1.47 -4.48 13.35
N HIS A 423 0.55 -3.92 14.12
CA HIS A 423 0.31 -4.23 15.54
C HIS A 423 -0.94 -5.11 15.74
N GLN A 424 -1.64 -5.48 14.66
CA GLN A 424 -2.84 -6.28 14.74
C GLN A 424 -2.51 -7.73 15.11
N LEU A 425 -3.15 -8.25 16.18
CA LEU A 425 -2.85 -9.58 16.74
C LEU A 425 -3.70 -10.69 16.15
N ALA A 426 -4.88 -10.38 15.63
CA ALA A 426 -5.81 -11.37 15.11
C ALA A 426 -6.46 -10.90 13.81
N GLY A 427 -6.76 -11.85 12.91
CA GLY A 427 -7.42 -11.60 11.64
C GLY A 427 -7.29 -12.76 10.67
N GLY A 428 -7.77 -12.57 9.44
CA GLY A 428 -7.85 -13.56 8.38
C GLY A 428 -9.29 -13.83 7.99
N GLU A 429 -9.50 -14.21 6.74
CA GLU A 429 -10.84 -14.36 6.12
C GLU A 429 -11.24 -15.84 5.92
N GLY A 430 -10.35 -16.78 6.28
CA GLY A 430 -10.57 -18.21 6.20
C GLY A 430 -9.65 -18.94 5.22
N ALA A 431 -9.41 -20.22 5.48
CA ALA A 431 -8.40 -21.06 4.81
C ALA A 431 -8.62 -21.29 3.30
N LEU A 432 -9.80 -20.96 2.78
CA LEU A 432 -10.12 -21.11 1.34
C LEU A 432 -10.18 -19.76 0.62
N VAL A 433 -9.86 -18.65 1.28
CA VAL A 433 -9.71 -17.33 0.67
C VAL A 433 -8.25 -17.12 0.30
N SER A 434 -7.98 -16.73 -0.93
CA SER A 434 -6.66 -16.32 -1.39
C SER A 434 -6.66 -14.83 -1.73
N HIS A 435 -5.59 -14.15 -1.35
CA HIS A 435 -5.38 -12.72 -1.64
C HIS A 435 -4.54 -12.52 -2.90
N PRO A 436 -4.72 -11.39 -3.62
CA PRO A 436 -4.15 -11.18 -4.96
C PRO A 436 -2.63 -10.91 -4.98
N GLY A 437 -1.98 -10.65 -3.83
CA GLY A 437 -0.55 -10.35 -3.77
C GLY A 437 -0.13 -9.01 -4.38
N VAL A 438 -1.07 -8.08 -4.59
CA VAL A 438 -0.80 -6.72 -5.08
C VAL A 438 0.17 -5.98 -4.16
N ASP A 439 0.10 -6.24 -2.88
CA ASP A 439 0.98 -5.73 -1.84
C ASP A 439 2.45 -6.16 -2.06
N TYR A 440 2.69 -7.44 -2.37
CA TYR A 440 4.01 -7.90 -2.76
C TYR A 440 4.48 -7.21 -4.05
N LEU A 441 3.64 -7.24 -5.08
CA LEU A 441 3.99 -6.71 -6.40
C LEU A 441 4.36 -5.23 -6.35
N VAL A 442 3.57 -4.38 -5.67
CA VAL A 442 3.86 -2.95 -5.61
C VAL A 442 5.14 -2.67 -4.82
N GLY A 443 5.34 -3.33 -3.67
CA GLY A 443 6.57 -3.20 -2.88
C GLY A 443 7.80 -3.66 -3.65
N PHE A 444 7.73 -4.83 -4.30
CA PHE A 444 8.82 -5.38 -5.08
C PHE A 444 9.22 -4.48 -6.25
N TRP A 445 8.26 -4.02 -7.06
CA TRP A 445 8.58 -3.22 -8.25
C TRP A 445 9.01 -1.79 -7.91
N ILE A 446 8.50 -1.17 -6.83
CA ILE A 446 9.10 0.07 -6.30
C ILE A 446 10.52 -0.19 -5.82
N GLY A 447 10.78 -1.26 -5.09
CA GLY A 447 12.13 -1.63 -4.66
C GLY A 447 13.10 -1.83 -5.83
N ARG A 448 12.61 -2.35 -6.96
CA ARG A 448 13.35 -2.49 -8.22
C ARG A 448 13.62 -1.14 -8.89
N ASP A 449 12.61 -0.28 -8.98
CA ASP A 449 12.71 1.05 -9.58
C ASP A 449 13.68 1.94 -8.80
N THR A 450 13.64 1.84 -7.48
CA THR A 450 14.54 2.58 -6.57
C THR A 450 15.91 1.92 -6.34
N SER A 451 16.21 0.81 -7.02
CA SER A 451 17.45 0.03 -6.89
C SER A 451 17.73 -0.53 -5.49
N LEU A 452 16.73 -0.53 -4.59
CA LEU A 452 16.82 -1.19 -3.28
C LEU A 452 16.72 -2.72 -3.40
N ILE A 453 16.12 -3.21 -4.48
CA ILE A 453 16.17 -4.62 -4.90
C ILE A 453 16.96 -4.69 -6.21
N PRO A 454 18.12 -5.36 -6.24
CA PRO A 454 18.97 -5.43 -7.42
C PRO A 454 18.30 -6.18 -8.59
N SER A 455 18.80 -5.96 -9.81
CA SER A 455 18.37 -6.72 -11.00
C SER A 455 18.81 -8.18 -10.95
N GLU A 456 18.12 -9.06 -11.67
CA GLU A 456 18.56 -10.46 -11.82
C GLU A 456 19.94 -10.55 -12.43
N ASP A 457 20.23 -9.77 -13.46
CA ASP A 457 21.55 -9.72 -14.11
C ASP A 457 22.64 -9.29 -13.13
N TYR A 458 22.36 -8.28 -12.31
CA TYR A 458 23.30 -7.85 -11.28
C TYR A 458 23.51 -8.93 -10.22
N VAL A 459 22.45 -9.61 -9.80
CA VAL A 459 22.50 -10.72 -8.85
C VAL A 459 23.36 -11.87 -9.41
N ALA A 460 23.23 -12.18 -10.71
CA ALA A 460 23.98 -13.23 -11.37
C ALA A 460 25.50 -12.98 -11.41
N VAL A 461 25.92 -11.70 -11.44
CA VAL A 461 27.34 -11.30 -11.49
C VAL A 461 27.90 -10.81 -10.15
N MET A 462 27.14 -10.89 -9.07
CA MET A 462 27.62 -10.50 -7.74
C MET A 462 28.83 -11.32 -7.32
N PRO A 463 29.96 -10.69 -6.90
CA PRO A 463 31.12 -11.42 -6.41
C PRO A 463 30.79 -12.31 -5.22
N GLU A 464 31.40 -13.49 -5.15
CA GLU A 464 31.19 -14.45 -4.04
C GLU A 464 31.43 -13.85 -2.64
N ARG A 465 32.27 -12.84 -2.51
CA ARG A 465 32.54 -12.14 -1.24
C ARG A 465 31.33 -11.43 -0.66
N ARG A 466 30.32 -11.06 -1.46
CA ARG A 466 29.01 -10.57 -0.97
C ARG A 466 28.02 -11.70 -0.72
N ARG A 467 28.39 -12.94 -1.07
CA ARG A 467 27.60 -14.15 -0.77
C ARG A 467 27.80 -14.64 0.67
N THR A 468 28.72 -14.03 1.44
CA THR A 468 29.14 -14.54 2.73
C THR A 468 28.21 -14.12 3.86
N THR A 469 27.69 -15.14 4.43
CA THR A 469 27.49 -15.47 5.84
C THR A 469 26.46 -14.65 6.59
N VAL A 470 25.30 -15.27 6.69
CA VAL A 470 24.53 -15.22 7.93
C VAL A 470 25.45 -15.73 9.05
N VAL A 471 26.01 -14.82 9.83
CA VAL A 471 26.61 -15.24 11.08
C VAL A 471 25.46 -15.70 11.97
N SER A 472 25.27 -17.00 12.02
CA SER A 472 24.47 -17.65 13.06
C SER A 472 25.16 -17.36 14.38
N THR A 473 24.78 -16.27 15.04
CA THR A 473 25.09 -16.14 16.45
C THR A 473 24.18 -17.11 17.17
N ASN A 474 24.76 -18.24 17.60
CA ASN A 474 24.12 -19.16 18.53
C ASN A 474 23.43 -18.38 19.63
N THR A 475 22.12 -18.43 19.66
CA THR A 475 21.34 -17.98 20.81
C THR A 475 21.77 -18.86 21.99
N PRO A 476 22.29 -18.33 23.09
CA PRO A 476 22.53 -19.15 24.26
C PRO A 476 21.20 -19.76 24.66
N ALA A 477 21.20 -21.09 24.80
CA ALA A 477 20.07 -21.82 25.32
C ALA A 477 19.59 -21.17 26.61
N VAL A 478 18.31 -20.81 26.67
CA VAL A 478 17.68 -20.39 27.92
C VAL A 478 17.77 -21.55 28.88
N THR A 479 18.73 -21.49 29.79
CA THR A 479 18.82 -22.44 30.89
C THR A 479 17.61 -22.22 31.77
N ASN A 480 16.76 -23.21 31.85
CA ASN A 480 15.66 -23.30 32.79
C ASN A 480 16.17 -22.99 34.21
N ARG A 481 15.78 -21.86 34.79
CA ARG A 481 15.94 -21.61 36.20
C ARG A 481 15.06 -22.60 36.97
N PRO A 482 15.63 -23.35 37.94
CA PRO A 482 14.82 -24.24 38.76
C PRO A 482 13.81 -23.44 39.60
N ALA A 483 12.60 -23.97 39.68
CA ALA A 483 11.53 -23.44 40.51
C ALA A 483 12.00 -23.24 41.95
N ARG A 484 11.89 -22.03 42.48
CA ARG A 484 12.06 -21.76 43.92
C ARG A 484 10.93 -22.48 44.68
N LYS A 485 11.30 -23.51 45.44
CA LYS A 485 10.42 -24.10 46.43
C LYS A 485 10.03 -23.02 47.45
N ALA A 486 8.73 -22.88 47.70
CA ALA A 486 8.21 -22.15 48.84
C ALA A 486 8.66 -22.88 50.09
N ALA A 487 9.22 -22.14 51.02
CA ALA A 487 9.49 -22.62 52.39
C ALA A 487 8.25 -22.40 53.27
N PRO A 488 8.09 -23.19 54.34
CA PRO A 488 6.86 -23.34 55.12
C PRO A 488 6.40 -22.07 55.84
#